data_39d0a528defaaead21553a9910f24963
#
_entry.id   39d0a528defaaead21553a9910f24963
#
_cell.length_a   1.000
_cell.length_b   1.000
_cell.length_c   1.000
_cell.angle_alpha   90.00
_cell.angle_beta   90.00
_cell.angle_gamma   90.00
#
_symmetry.space_group_name_H-M   'P 1'
#
loop_
_entity.id
_entity.type
_entity.pdbx_description
1 polymer ?
#
loop_
_entity_poly.entity_id
_entity_poly.type
_entity_poly.pdbx_seq_one_letter_code
_entity_poly.pdbx_strand_id
1 'polypeptide(L)'
;MSESRRITYTSTTADPEFRATFDRQLARVRGRFPIALGGNVGEGPVEGLPEHPVVSPIDSRLIVAEVAIATPGEVESAVGFAHAAFPGWRALAWERRVRIVREAAEKIAERNLELAAWMVYEVGKTRLEAMAEVEESADLLRYYAERLESHRGYRRPLARMSPDEATESV
;
A
#
# COMPACT_ATOMS: atom_id res chain seq x y z
N MET A 1 3.67 -27.56 11.26
CA MET A 1 3.82 -26.30 10.54
C MET A 1 3.04 -26.46 9.24
N SER A 2 1.86 -25.86 9.18
CA SER A 2 1.02 -25.88 7.97
C SER A 2 1.66 -24.91 6.99
N GLU A 3 2.19 -25.41 5.87
CA GLU A 3 2.50 -24.55 4.72
C GLU A 3 1.19 -23.86 4.32
N SER A 4 1.10 -22.56 4.58
CA SER A 4 0.01 -21.76 4.05
C SER A 4 0.15 -21.84 2.53
N ARG A 5 -0.77 -22.56 1.89
CA ARG A 5 -0.83 -22.71 0.45
C ARG A 5 -0.92 -21.31 -0.15
N ARG A 6 0.18 -20.83 -0.69
CA ARG A 6 0.25 -19.55 -1.39
C ARG A 6 -0.78 -19.61 -2.52
N ILE A 7 -1.82 -18.79 -2.45
CA ILE A 7 -2.82 -18.68 -3.51
C ILE A 7 -2.10 -17.97 -4.65
N THR A 8 -1.63 -18.73 -5.63
CA THR A 8 -0.98 -18.17 -6.81
C THR A 8 -2.03 -17.85 -7.88
N TYR A 9 -1.75 -16.86 -8.68
CA TYR A 9 -2.50 -16.42 -9.86
C TYR A 9 -3.13 -17.57 -10.68
N THR A 10 -2.47 -18.72 -10.77
CA THR A 10 -2.92 -19.88 -11.54
C THR A 10 -3.84 -20.83 -10.78
N SER A 11 -3.87 -20.80 -9.44
CA SER A 11 -4.61 -21.79 -8.63
C SER A 11 -6.04 -21.41 -8.30
N THR A 12 -6.43 -20.15 -8.55
CA THR A 12 -7.67 -19.58 -8.03
C THR A 12 -8.86 -19.63 -9.00
N THR A 13 -8.64 -19.72 -10.30
CA THR A 13 -9.71 -19.60 -11.30
C THR A 13 -10.69 -20.77 -11.33
N ALA A 14 -10.28 -21.96 -10.91
CA ALA A 14 -11.09 -23.19 -10.98
C ALA A 14 -11.68 -23.62 -9.63
N ASP A 15 -11.29 -22.99 -8.52
CA ASP A 15 -11.71 -23.39 -7.17
C ASP A 15 -13.09 -22.77 -6.80
N PRO A 16 -14.16 -23.60 -6.63
CA PRO A 16 -15.48 -23.11 -6.24
C PRO A 16 -15.50 -22.43 -4.85
N GLU A 17 -14.65 -22.88 -3.92
CA GLU A 17 -14.57 -22.33 -2.57
C GLU A 17 -13.96 -20.93 -2.60
N PHE A 18 -12.92 -20.72 -3.41
CA PHE A 18 -12.37 -19.40 -3.65
C PHE A 18 -13.42 -18.45 -4.22
N ARG A 19 -14.17 -18.90 -5.25
CA ARG A 19 -15.23 -18.07 -5.85
C ARG A 19 -16.26 -17.64 -4.82
N ALA A 20 -16.78 -18.58 -4.04
CA ALA A 20 -17.77 -18.29 -3.00
C ALA A 20 -17.22 -17.32 -1.94
N THR A 21 -15.95 -17.47 -1.56
CA THR A 21 -15.31 -16.58 -0.59
C THR A 21 -15.12 -15.18 -1.17
N PHE A 22 -14.70 -15.07 -2.41
CA PHE A 22 -14.57 -13.78 -3.10
C PHE A 22 -15.93 -13.09 -3.28
N ASP A 23 -16.99 -13.84 -3.64
CA ASP A 23 -18.37 -13.30 -3.74
C ASP A 23 -18.85 -12.71 -2.42
N ARG A 24 -18.57 -13.37 -1.30
CA ARG A 24 -18.88 -12.81 0.03
C ARG A 24 -18.14 -11.51 0.29
N GLN A 25 -16.87 -11.41 -0.12
CA GLN A 25 -16.11 -10.15 0.03
C GLN A 25 -16.62 -9.04 -0.88
N LEU A 26 -16.98 -9.35 -2.11
CA LEU A 26 -17.63 -8.38 -3.01
C LEU A 26 -18.91 -7.82 -2.40
N ALA A 27 -19.77 -8.69 -1.87
CA ALA A 27 -21.02 -8.27 -1.21
C ALA A 27 -20.74 -7.40 0.03
N ARG A 28 -19.75 -7.78 0.84
CA ARG A 28 -19.33 -7.02 2.03
C ARG A 28 -18.80 -5.62 1.67
N VAL A 29 -17.94 -5.54 0.67
CA VAL A 29 -17.38 -4.27 0.20
C VAL A 29 -18.49 -3.38 -0.36
N ARG A 30 -19.37 -3.94 -1.20
CA ARG A 30 -20.50 -3.21 -1.77
C ARG A 30 -21.44 -2.64 -0.69
N GLY A 31 -21.64 -3.36 0.40
CA GLY A 31 -22.48 -2.91 1.53
C GLY A 31 -21.91 -1.71 2.29
N ARG A 32 -20.68 -1.28 1.96
CA ARG A 32 -20.02 -0.11 2.57
C ARG A 32 -20.09 1.16 1.71
N PHE A 33 -20.64 1.07 0.51
CA PHE A 33 -20.71 2.21 -0.43
C PHE A 33 -21.75 3.25 -0.05
N PRO A 34 -21.47 4.54 -0.31
CA PRO A 34 -20.16 5.10 -0.56
C PRO A 34 -19.33 5.18 0.74
N ILE A 35 -18.00 5.09 0.63
CA ILE A 35 -17.12 5.44 1.75
C ILE A 35 -16.68 6.91 1.61
N ALA A 36 -16.68 7.64 2.71
CA ALA A 36 -16.11 8.98 2.74
C ALA A 36 -14.59 8.88 2.97
N LEU A 37 -13.81 9.47 2.07
CA LEU A 37 -12.36 9.54 2.13
C LEU A 37 -11.94 11.00 2.30
N GLY A 38 -11.71 11.41 3.55
CA GLY A 38 -11.17 12.72 3.90
C GLY A 38 -9.69 12.85 3.59
N GLY A 39 -9.23 14.08 3.39
CA GLY A 39 -7.81 14.41 3.33
C GLY A 39 -7.22 14.45 4.74
N ASN A 40 -6.02 13.90 4.91
CA ASN A 40 -5.21 14.07 6.12
C ASN A 40 -3.92 14.80 5.74
N VAL A 41 -3.62 15.88 6.44
CA VAL A 41 -2.36 16.60 6.31
C VAL A 41 -1.72 16.72 7.69
N GLY A 42 -0.52 16.19 7.84
CA GLY A 42 0.15 16.14 9.15
C GLY A 42 -0.58 15.21 10.12
N GLU A 43 -0.99 15.74 11.27
CA GLU A 43 -1.58 14.95 12.37
C GLU A 43 -3.12 14.93 12.39
N GLY A 44 -3.77 15.57 11.42
CA GLY A 44 -5.23 15.71 11.48
C GLY A 44 -5.95 15.69 10.14
N PRO A 45 -7.27 15.44 10.18
CA PRO A 45 -8.13 15.55 9.01
C PRO A 45 -8.24 17.01 8.57
N VAL A 46 -8.34 17.21 7.27
CA VAL A 46 -8.68 18.49 6.67
C VAL A 46 -10.18 18.52 6.45
N GLU A 47 -10.87 19.47 7.08
CA GLU A 47 -12.32 19.62 6.99
C GLU A 47 -12.72 20.66 5.92
N GLY A 48 -13.94 20.54 5.43
CA GLY A 48 -14.55 21.55 4.54
C GLY A 48 -14.05 21.51 3.09
N LEU A 49 -13.38 20.43 2.69
CA LEU A 49 -12.98 20.25 1.30
C LEU A 49 -14.17 19.87 0.41
N PRO A 50 -14.16 20.30 -0.86
CA PRO A 50 -15.12 19.81 -1.83
C PRO A 50 -14.94 18.31 -2.04
N GLU A 51 -16.04 17.57 -2.14
CA GLU A 51 -16.04 16.14 -2.37
C GLU A 51 -16.25 15.82 -3.85
N HIS A 52 -15.61 14.75 -4.31
CA HIS A 52 -15.77 14.21 -5.65
C HIS A 52 -16.21 12.75 -5.59
N PRO A 53 -17.33 12.39 -6.26
CA PRO A 53 -17.78 11.01 -6.27
C PRO A 53 -16.88 10.15 -7.18
N VAL A 54 -16.38 9.05 -6.65
CA VAL A 54 -15.72 8.00 -7.42
C VAL A 54 -16.77 7.00 -7.87
N VAL A 55 -17.01 6.97 -9.16
CA VAL A 55 -18.02 6.11 -9.78
C VAL A 55 -17.38 4.83 -10.31
N SER A 56 -18.02 3.70 -10.06
CA SER A 56 -17.54 2.40 -10.57
C SER A 56 -17.61 2.33 -12.09
N PRO A 57 -16.55 1.87 -12.78
CA PRO A 57 -16.60 1.64 -14.23
C PRO A 57 -17.48 0.43 -14.62
N ILE A 58 -17.85 -0.42 -13.65
CA ILE A 58 -18.73 -1.58 -13.89
C ILE A 58 -20.20 -1.14 -14.01
N ASP A 59 -20.60 -0.15 -13.19
CA ASP A 59 -21.97 0.38 -13.18
C ASP A 59 -21.91 1.85 -12.72
N SER A 60 -22.18 2.78 -13.64
CA SER A 60 -22.13 4.22 -13.38
C SER A 60 -23.13 4.73 -12.32
N ARG A 61 -24.04 3.88 -11.86
CA ARG A 61 -24.96 4.19 -10.74
C ARG A 61 -24.34 3.90 -9.36
N LEU A 62 -23.20 3.20 -9.33
CA LEU A 62 -22.49 2.86 -8.10
C LEU A 62 -21.45 3.92 -7.77
N ILE A 63 -21.71 4.70 -6.74
CA ILE A 63 -20.72 5.58 -6.13
C ILE A 63 -19.95 4.74 -5.10
N VAL A 64 -18.68 4.49 -5.38
CA VAL A 64 -17.79 3.65 -4.55
C VAL A 64 -17.29 4.46 -3.35
N ALA A 65 -16.92 5.71 -3.60
CA ALA A 65 -16.38 6.59 -2.59
C ALA A 65 -16.75 8.06 -2.88
N GLU A 66 -16.72 8.88 -1.84
CA GLU A 66 -16.70 10.35 -1.92
C GLU A 66 -15.33 10.80 -1.39
N VAL A 67 -14.53 11.41 -2.28
CA VAL A 67 -13.14 11.76 -1.98
C VAL A 67 -13.01 13.27 -1.84
N ALA A 68 -12.46 13.73 -0.74
CA ALA A 68 -12.14 15.14 -0.55
C ALA A 68 -11.05 15.59 -1.53
N ILE A 69 -11.26 16.70 -2.22
CA ILE A 69 -10.31 17.27 -3.18
C ILE A 69 -9.45 18.30 -2.47
N ALA A 70 -8.14 18.03 -2.39
CA ALA A 70 -7.19 18.92 -1.79
C ALA A 70 -7.02 20.23 -2.60
N THR A 71 -6.94 21.35 -1.91
CA THR A 71 -6.55 22.63 -2.49
C THR A 71 -5.03 22.67 -2.72
N PRO A 72 -4.51 23.58 -3.59
CA PRO A 72 -3.08 23.75 -3.75
C PRO A 72 -2.33 24.03 -2.43
N GLY A 73 -2.94 24.80 -1.52
CA GLY A 73 -2.34 25.09 -0.21
C GLY A 73 -2.22 23.87 0.67
N GLU A 74 -3.17 22.94 0.62
CA GLU A 74 -3.09 21.66 1.36
C GLU A 74 -2.06 20.72 0.77
N VAL A 75 -1.91 20.69 -0.55
CA VAL A 75 -0.84 19.93 -1.20
C VAL A 75 0.53 20.46 -0.77
N GLU A 76 0.72 21.79 -0.77
CA GLU A 76 1.96 22.41 -0.31
C GLU A 76 2.23 22.11 1.18
N SER A 77 1.21 22.18 2.01
CA SER A 77 1.30 21.82 3.42
C SER A 77 1.69 20.35 3.61
N ALA A 78 1.08 19.42 2.86
CA ALA A 78 1.40 17.99 2.91
C ALA A 78 2.87 17.72 2.53
N VAL A 79 3.36 18.38 1.48
CA VAL A 79 4.78 18.31 1.08
C VAL A 79 5.69 18.85 2.19
N GLY A 80 5.30 19.98 2.81
CA GLY A 80 6.03 20.56 3.95
C GLY A 80 6.13 19.61 5.14
N PHE A 81 5.04 18.95 5.51
CA PHE A 81 5.00 17.92 6.57
C PHE A 81 5.88 16.73 6.24
N ALA A 82 5.79 16.22 5.01
CA ALA A 82 6.63 15.10 4.56
C ALA A 82 8.13 15.45 4.62
N HIS A 83 8.48 16.66 4.21
CA HIS A 83 9.85 17.18 4.29
C HIS A 83 10.35 17.29 5.73
N ALA A 84 9.51 17.82 6.62
CA ALA A 84 9.83 17.94 8.04
C ALA A 84 9.98 16.58 8.75
N ALA A 85 9.24 15.55 8.33
CA ALA A 85 9.33 14.21 8.87
C ALA A 85 10.56 13.43 8.37
N PHE A 86 11.12 13.78 7.21
CA PHE A 86 12.21 13.05 6.56
C PHE A 86 13.47 12.90 7.42
N PRO A 87 13.98 13.92 8.15
CA PRO A 87 15.16 13.76 9.00
C PRO A 87 14.99 12.67 10.05
N GLY A 88 13.82 12.60 10.70
CA GLY A 88 13.50 11.55 11.66
C GLY A 88 13.48 10.16 11.03
N TRP A 89 12.83 10.01 9.87
CA TRP A 89 12.82 8.77 9.12
C TRP A 89 14.22 8.33 8.68
N ARG A 90 15.02 9.27 8.16
CA ARG A 90 16.41 9.03 7.73
C ARG A 90 17.31 8.57 8.89
N ALA A 91 17.08 9.11 10.10
CA ALA A 91 17.85 8.78 11.31
C ALA A 91 17.48 7.39 11.89
N LEU A 92 16.35 6.81 11.52
CA LEU A 92 15.99 5.44 11.95
C LEU A 92 17.01 4.43 11.45
N ALA A 93 17.40 3.51 12.33
CA ALA A 93 18.18 2.35 11.94
C ALA A 93 17.48 1.60 10.79
N TRP A 94 18.24 1.12 9.83
CA TRP A 94 17.68 0.46 8.65
C TRP A 94 16.85 -0.78 9.02
N GLU A 95 17.21 -1.51 10.09
CA GLU A 95 16.47 -2.65 10.62
C GLU A 95 15.05 -2.26 11.05
N ARG A 96 14.91 -1.07 11.63
CA ARG A 96 13.59 -0.54 12.01
C ARG A 96 12.74 -0.23 10.79
N ARG A 97 13.33 0.36 9.75
CA ARG A 97 12.64 0.65 8.49
C ARG A 97 12.21 -0.63 7.79
N VAL A 98 13.09 -1.65 7.72
CA VAL A 98 12.75 -2.99 7.20
C VAL A 98 11.53 -3.57 7.91
N ARG A 99 11.51 -3.50 9.24
CA ARG A 99 10.41 -4.04 10.04
C ARG A 99 9.08 -3.36 9.71
N ILE A 100 9.06 -2.04 9.62
CA ILE A 100 7.86 -1.26 9.26
C ILE A 100 7.34 -1.68 7.88
N VAL A 101 8.23 -1.82 6.89
CA VAL A 101 7.85 -2.21 5.53
C VAL A 101 7.31 -3.65 5.50
N ARG A 102 7.93 -4.58 6.25
CA ARG A 102 7.44 -5.96 6.37
C ARG A 102 6.05 -6.03 7.03
N GLU A 103 5.85 -5.28 8.12
CA GLU A 103 4.54 -5.19 8.79
C GLU A 103 3.47 -4.65 7.85
N ALA A 104 3.80 -3.68 6.99
CA ALA A 104 2.88 -3.19 5.96
C ALA A 104 2.55 -4.27 4.92
N ALA A 105 3.54 -5.04 4.45
CA ALA A 105 3.33 -6.15 3.53
C ALA A 105 2.39 -7.22 4.11
N GLU A 106 2.58 -7.59 5.38
CA GLU A 106 1.71 -8.58 6.04
C GLU A 106 0.27 -8.05 6.18
N LYS A 107 0.07 -6.77 6.52
CA LYS A 107 -1.27 -6.16 6.59
C LYS A 107 -1.98 -6.14 5.23
N ILE A 108 -1.25 -5.97 4.13
CA ILE A 108 -1.81 -6.08 2.78
C ILE A 108 -2.20 -7.54 2.50
N ALA A 109 -1.32 -8.50 2.79
CA ALA A 109 -1.57 -9.91 2.58
C ALA A 109 -2.75 -10.46 3.40
N GLU A 110 -2.91 -10.04 4.65
CA GLU A 110 -4.04 -10.40 5.51
C GLU A 110 -5.40 -9.91 4.97
N ARG A 111 -5.39 -8.80 4.22
CA ARG A 111 -6.59 -8.18 3.66
C ARG A 111 -6.72 -8.39 2.15
N ASN A 112 -6.01 -9.34 1.57
CA ASN A 112 -5.89 -9.51 0.13
C ASN A 112 -7.25 -9.60 -0.59
N LEU A 113 -8.20 -10.40 -0.11
CA LEU A 113 -9.53 -10.55 -0.71
C LEU A 113 -10.37 -9.26 -0.58
N GLU A 114 -10.27 -8.54 0.53
CA GLU A 114 -10.95 -7.27 0.72
C GLU A 114 -10.41 -6.21 -0.25
N LEU A 115 -9.08 -6.07 -0.31
CA LEU A 115 -8.42 -5.11 -1.22
C LEU A 115 -8.71 -5.42 -2.68
N ALA A 116 -8.65 -6.71 -3.06
CA ALA A 116 -9.01 -7.12 -4.41
C ALA A 116 -10.49 -6.84 -4.74
N ALA A 117 -11.40 -7.00 -3.78
CA ALA A 117 -12.82 -6.66 -3.99
C ALA A 117 -13.03 -5.15 -4.20
N TRP A 118 -12.28 -4.28 -3.50
CA TRP A 118 -12.26 -2.84 -3.77
C TRP A 118 -11.80 -2.55 -5.20
N MET A 119 -10.69 -3.16 -5.65
CA MET A 119 -10.15 -2.95 -7.00
C MET A 119 -11.11 -3.40 -8.10
N VAL A 120 -11.90 -4.46 -7.87
CA VAL A 120 -12.95 -4.87 -8.81
C VAL A 120 -13.96 -3.74 -8.99
N TYR A 121 -14.44 -3.13 -7.91
CA TYR A 121 -15.45 -2.06 -8.01
C TYR A 121 -14.89 -0.71 -8.45
N GLU A 122 -13.72 -0.33 -7.96
CA GLU A 122 -13.15 1.01 -8.18
C GLU A 122 -12.55 1.16 -9.58
N VAL A 123 -11.85 0.14 -10.07
CA VAL A 123 -11.12 0.20 -11.35
C VAL A 123 -11.57 -0.85 -12.38
N GLY A 124 -12.57 -1.64 -12.06
CA GLY A 124 -13.17 -2.60 -13.00
C GLY A 124 -12.30 -3.80 -13.35
N LYS A 125 -11.34 -4.16 -12.50
CA LYS A 125 -10.47 -5.32 -12.73
C LYS A 125 -11.23 -6.63 -12.61
N THR A 126 -10.78 -7.63 -13.33
CA THR A 126 -11.22 -9.00 -13.08
C THR A 126 -10.74 -9.45 -11.68
N ARG A 127 -11.43 -10.42 -11.08
CA ARG A 127 -11.06 -10.97 -9.77
C ARG A 127 -9.61 -11.46 -9.73
N LEU A 128 -9.19 -12.07 -10.81
CA LEU A 128 -7.86 -12.65 -10.94
C LEU A 128 -6.78 -11.57 -11.00
N GLU A 129 -6.97 -10.54 -11.83
CA GLU A 129 -6.06 -9.39 -11.93
C GLU A 129 -5.99 -8.63 -10.60
N ALA A 130 -7.14 -8.39 -9.96
CA ALA A 130 -7.18 -7.70 -8.67
C ALA A 130 -6.42 -8.48 -7.58
N MET A 131 -6.58 -9.81 -7.52
CA MET A 131 -5.81 -10.65 -6.59
C MET A 131 -4.32 -10.60 -6.88
N ALA A 132 -3.93 -10.73 -8.15
CA ALA A 132 -2.53 -10.70 -8.57
C ALA A 132 -1.84 -9.39 -8.17
N GLU A 133 -2.50 -8.25 -8.35
CA GLU A 133 -1.93 -6.95 -7.97
C GLU A 133 -1.78 -6.74 -6.46
N VAL A 134 -2.74 -7.23 -5.68
CA VAL A 134 -2.62 -7.16 -4.22
C VAL A 134 -1.45 -8.03 -3.73
N GLU A 135 -1.29 -9.22 -4.29
CA GLU A 135 -0.16 -10.10 -3.98
C GLU A 135 1.17 -9.49 -4.42
N GLU A 136 1.24 -8.94 -5.64
CA GLU A 136 2.41 -8.25 -6.15
C GLU A 136 2.79 -7.06 -5.26
N SER A 137 1.82 -6.28 -4.79
CA SER A 137 2.06 -5.16 -3.89
C SER A 137 2.74 -5.60 -2.59
N ALA A 138 2.26 -6.69 -1.97
CA ALA A 138 2.88 -7.25 -0.77
C ALA A 138 4.28 -7.81 -1.06
N ASP A 139 4.45 -8.50 -2.19
CA ASP A 139 5.72 -9.11 -2.59
C ASP A 139 6.78 -8.05 -2.94
N LEU A 140 6.40 -6.93 -3.56
CA LEU A 140 7.31 -5.81 -3.80
C LEU A 140 7.83 -5.20 -2.50
N LEU A 141 6.96 -4.99 -1.52
CA LEU A 141 7.39 -4.52 -0.20
C LEU A 141 8.35 -5.50 0.48
N ARG A 142 8.06 -6.80 0.42
CA ARG A 142 8.94 -7.85 0.96
C ARG A 142 10.29 -7.87 0.24
N TYR A 143 10.27 -7.76 -1.08
CA TYR A 143 11.48 -7.73 -1.91
C TYR A 143 12.40 -6.56 -1.53
N TYR A 144 11.87 -5.33 -1.46
CA TYR A 144 12.68 -4.18 -1.12
C TYR A 144 13.16 -4.20 0.34
N ALA A 145 12.35 -4.73 1.26
CA ALA A 145 12.78 -4.97 2.64
C ALA A 145 13.96 -5.97 2.70
N GLU A 146 13.87 -7.06 1.95
CA GLU A 146 14.95 -8.05 1.85
C GLU A 146 16.21 -7.47 1.20
N ARG A 147 16.07 -6.63 0.16
CA ARG A 147 17.22 -5.96 -0.47
C ARG A 147 17.93 -5.03 0.50
N LEU A 148 17.17 -4.22 1.25
CA LEU A 148 17.75 -3.34 2.27
C LEU A 148 18.46 -4.13 3.37
N GLU A 149 17.89 -5.25 3.79
CA GLU A 149 18.47 -6.14 4.82
C GLU A 149 19.73 -6.85 4.33
N SER A 150 19.69 -7.48 3.16
CA SER A 150 20.83 -8.21 2.58
C SER A 150 22.04 -7.30 2.31
N HIS A 151 21.80 -6.03 2.03
CA HIS A 151 22.85 -5.03 1.82
C HIS A 151 23.15 -4.19 3.08
N ARG A 152 22.64 -4.57 4.24
CA ARG A 152 22.87 -3.90 5.52
C ARG A 152 22.63 -2.38 5.45
N GLY A 153 21.49 -1.98 4.86
CA GLY A 153 21.12 -0.59 4.72
C GLY A 153 21.81 0.18 3.60
N TYR A 154 22.52 -0.51 2.72
CA TYR A 154 23.34 0.07 1.63
C TYR A 154 24.48 0.99 2.07
N ARG A 155 24.74 1.12 3.38
CA ARG A 155 25.88 1.89 3.88
C ARG A 155 27.13 1.00 3.92
N ARG A 156 28.16 1.38 3.19
CA ARG A 156 29.45 0.66 3.18
C ARG A 156 30.58 1.65 3.38
N PRO A 157 31.51 1.41 4.32
CA PRO A 157 32.72 2.18 4.39
C PRO A 157 33.53 1.93 3.10
N LEU A 158 33.97 2.98 2.46
CA LEU A 158 34.86 2.88 1.33
C LEU A 158 36.30 2.78 1.81
N ALA A 159 37.19 2.21 0.95
CA ALA A 159 38.61 2.18 1.23
C ALA A 159 39.13 3.62 1.40
N ARG A 160 39.88 3.85 2.48
CA ARG A 160 40.50 5.15 2.74
C ARG A 160 41.70 5.34 1.84
N MET A 161 41.77 6.46 1.16
CA MET A 161 42.97 6.86 0.40
C MET A 161 43.99 7.54 1.30
N SER A 162 43.57 8.09 2.45
CA SER A 162 44.43 8.63 3.50
C SER A 162 43.87 8.28 4.89
N PRO A 163 44.69 8.31 5.99
CA PRO A 163 44.23 8.04 7.34
C PRO A 163 43.11 8.97 7.84
N ASP A 164 43.08 10.18 7.31
CA ASP A 164 42.14 11.24 7.75
C ASP A 164 40.85 11.27 6.91
N GLU A 165 40.72 10.39 5.92
CA GLU A 165 39.56 10.32 5.04
C GLU A 165 38.55 9.31 5.57
N ALA A 166 37.30 9.73 5.72
CA ALA A 166 36.16 8.85 6.03
C ALA A 166 35.12 8.98 4.92
N THR A 167 35.10 8.03 3.99
CA THR A 167 34.16 8.00 2.87
C THR A 167 33.20 6.83 3.04
N GLU A 168 31.90 7.09 2.91
CA GLU A 168 30.84 6.07 2.89
C GLU A 168 30.12 6.14 1.56
N SER A 169 29.78 4.98 0.99
CA SER A 169 28.74 4.93 -0.03
C SER A 169 27.38 4.83 0.64
N VAL A 170 26.44 5.62 0.21
CA VAL A 170 25.05 5.64 0.69
C VAL A 170 24.14 5.15 -0.44
#